data_bc5bd18e45c9d37d320265e7254897bc
#
_entry.id   bc5bd18e45c9d37d320265e7254897bc
#
_cell.length_a   1.000
_cell.length_b   1.000
_cell.length_c   1.000
_cell.angle_alpha   90.00
_cell.angle_beta   90.00
_cell.angle_gamma   90.00
#
_symmetry.space_group_name_H-M   'P 1'
#
loop_
_entity.id
_entity.type
_entity.pdbx_description
1 polymer ?
#
loop_
_entity_poly.entity_id
_entity_poly.type
_entity_poly.pdbx_seq_one_letter_code
_entity_poly.pdbx_strand_id
1 'polypeptide(L)'
;MEERLLSLFVSMLNLGLAGGLAALLVLPVRLALSRAPKRYSCWLWAAVFFRFACPFVPQSPLALVAVRRQAIVTELQYQAVPHIDTGLAPLDGAVNRLLPAATPTTSANPVQLALLIGARVWAVGAVLLLAWTVLSALALALRLRAAAQTEPGVYEVPGLETPFVLGLVRSRIYLPEGLNGEERACILAHERTHIRRGHPLAKAAAWAIACLHWMNPLVWLAYWLLGRDLEMACDEQALADLGGGQKKVYAAALLNQAAGRRVGAPLAFGEGNVKGRIHRVLAWRSLPHGAAVLLAVLTLAVGAGLLFARPQEAADAQIGWPVTEVTMALPAGRPAGTLPLALPEGWQVGEDGVITTADGTGVGAVMLGMTMDLPEDLPREDYYKAAMAELRLSSVMTLENYTPVSSGNSWEKATAVFGISDYVLSDGYASNAEAPLREHPAVTEFDWEQGIYALVWFDPDCFAPLGLTDAQAMEQVAQGLGALRTAQ
;
A
#
# COMPACT_ATOMS: atom_id res chain seq x y z
N MET A 1 1.58 -16.74 14.01
CA MET A 1 1.17 -17.04 12.61
C MET A 1 0.09 -16.05 12.13
N GLU A 2 -0.89 -15.73 12.96
CA GLU A 2 -1.97 -14.79 12.64
C GLU A 2 -1.48 -13.37 12.37
N GLU A 3 -0.58 -12.84 13.19
CA GLU A 3 0.01 -11.51 13.00
C GLU A 3 0.77 -11.37 11.67
N ARG A 4 1.52 -12.41 11.28
CA ARG A 4 2.21 -12.43 9.97
C ARG A 4 1.22 -12.41 8.80
N LEU A 5 0.11 -13.15 8.93
CA LEU A 5 -0.94 -13.16 7.91
C LEU A 5 -1.60 -11.78 7.78
N LEU A 6 -1.88 -11.16 8.92
CA LEU A 6 -2.46 -9.81 8.98
C LEU A 6 -1.51 -8.77 8.36
N SER A 7 -0.24 -8.78 8.75
CA SER A 7 0.79 -7.88 8.21
C SER A 7 0.94 -8.04 6.68
N LEU A 8 0.92 -9.30 6.18
CA LEU A 8 0.93 -9.56 4.74
C LEU A 8 -0.33 -9.01 4.05
N PHE A 9 -1.50 -9.20 4.66
CA PHE A 9 -2.76 -8.69 4.10
C PHE A 9 -2.78 -7.18 4.03
N VAL A 10 -2.39 -6.48 5.11
CA VAL A 10 -2.27 -5.02 5.15
C VAL A 10 -1.27 -4.53 4.09
N SER A 11 -0.13 -5.21 3.95
CA SER A 11 0.84 -4.91 2.89
C SER A 11 0.24 -5.07 1.50
N MET A 12 -0.57 -6.12 1.26
CA MET A 12 -1.27 -6.32 -0.01
C MET A 12 -2.32 -5.24 -0.27
N LEU A 13 -3.03 -4.77 0.75
CA LEU A 13 -3.97 -3.65 0.61
C LEU A 13 -3.26 -2.36 0.20
N ASN A 14 -2.14 -2.02 0.85
CA ASN A 14 -1.33 -0.84 0.52
C ASN A 14 -0.76 -0.91 -0.90
N LEU A 15 -0.20 -2.06 -1.29
CA LEU A 15 0.27 -2.29 -2.67
C LEU A 15 -0.89 -2.23 -3.67
N GLY A 16 -2.04 -2.79 -3.30
CA GLY A 16 -3.26 -2.75 -4.10
C GLY A 16 -3.77 -1.33 -4.35
N LEU A 17 -3.70 -0.47 -3.33
CA LEU A 17 -4.05 0.94 -3.43
C LEU A 17 -3.08 1.68 -4.37
N ALA A 18 -1.78 1.55 -4.12
CA ALA A 18 -0.74 2.21 -4.93
C ALA A 18 -0.76 1.76 -6.40
N GLY A 19 -0.84 0.44 -6.64
CA GLY A 19 -0.95 -0.14 -7.98
C GLY A 19 -2.25 0.23 -8.68
N GLY A 20 -3.37 0.28 -7.94
CA GLY A 20 -4.68 0.70 -8.46
C GLY A 20 -4.68 2.14 -8.93
N LEU A 21 -4.12 3.07 -8.16
CA LEU A 21 -3.96 4.47 -8.55
C LEU A 21 -3.02 4.63 -9.75
N ALA A 22 -1.91 3.87 -9.77
CA ALA A 22 -1.02 3.85 -10.93
C ALA A 22 -1.78 3.36 -12.19
N ALA A 23 -2.63 2.33 -12.06
CA ALA A 23 -3.46 1.86 -13.17
C ALA A 23 -4.42 2.94 -13.66
N LEU A 24 -5.10 3.66 -12.75
CA LEU A 24 -5.99 4.77 -13.11
C LEU A 24 -5.26 5.90 -13.84
N LEU A 25 -4.04 6.26 -13.40
CA LEU A 25 -3.20 7.27 -14.06
C LEU A 25 -2.74 6.84 -15.46
N VAL A 26 -2.52 5.53 -15.68
CA VAL A 26 -2.12 5.00 -16.99
C VAL A 26 -3.27 5.02 -17.99
N LEU A 27 -4.53 4.93 -17.58
CA LEU A 27 -5.68 4.90 -18.50
C LEU A 27 -5.73 6.11 -19.45
N PRO A 28 -5.70 7.38 -19.00
CA PRO A 28 -5.70 8.54 -19.89
C PRO A 28 -4.44 8.60 -20.76
N VAL A 29 -3.27 8.26 -20.22
CA VAL A 29 -2.01 8.21 -21.01
C VAL A 29 -2.11 7.17 -22.13
N ARG A 30 -2.65 5.97 -21.83
CA ARG A 30 -2.90 4.92 -22.82
C ARG A 30 -3.87 5.36 -23.91
N LEU A 31 -4.91 6.14 -23.54
CA LEU A 31 -5.83 6.72 -24.53
C LEU A 31 -5.13 7.74 -25.42
N ALA A 32 -4.31 8.61 -24.87
CA ALA A 32 -3.48 9.54 -25.64
C ALA A 32 -2.52 8.80 -26.59
N LEU A 33 -1.95 7.67 -26.12
CA LEU A 33 -1.09 6.78 -26.93
C LEU A 33 -1.87 5.83 -27.85
N SER A 34 -3.17 6.06 -28.08
CA SER A 34 -4.00 5.16 -28.90
C SER A 34 -3.47 4.94 -30.32
N ARG A 35 -2.85 5.96 -30.92
CA ARG A 35 -2.25 5.92 -32.26
C ARG A 35 -0.76 5.54 -32.26
N ALA A 36 -0.11 5.55 -31.11
CA ALA A 36 1.29 5.18 -30.96
C ALA A 36 1.50 3.65 -31.01
N PRO A 37 2.71 3.15 -31.34
CA PRO A 37 3.00 1.71 -31.22
C PRO A 37 2.74 1.17 -29.81
N LYS A 38 2.08 0.03 -29.73
CA LYS A 38 1.59 -0.53 -28.47
C LYS A 38 2.68 -1.00 -27.51
N ARG A 39 3.90 -1.20 -27.99
CA ARG A 39 5.06 -1.44 -27.13
C ARG A 39 5.19 -0.41 -26.00
N TYR A 40 4.85 0.87 -26.23
CA TYR A 40 4.91 1.92 -25.21
C TYR A 40 3.84 1.73 -24.12
N SER A 41 2.62 1.37 -24.51
CA SER A 41 1.58 1.00 -23.54
C SER A 41 1.98 -0.21 -22.71
N CYS A 42 2.65 -1.22 -23.30
CA CYS A 42 3.14 -2.40 -22.57
C CYS A 42 4.16 -2.02 -21.48
N TRP A 43 5.05 -1.06 -21.75
CA TRP A 43 6.01 -0.55 -20.74
C TRP A 43 5.31 0.15 -19.57
N LEU A 44 4.25 0.92 -19.84
CA LEU A 44 3.45 1.56 -18.79
C LEU A 44 2.77 0.51 -17.91
N TRP A 45 2.20 -0.54 -18.52
CA TRP A 45 1.62 -1.65 -17.75
C TRP A 45 2.66 -2.41 -16.93
N ALA A 46 3.89 -2.56 -17.42
CA ALA A 46 4.98 -3.16 -16.64
C ALA A 46 5.26 -2.33 -15.38
N ALA A 47 5.28 -0.99 -15.47
CA ALA A 47 5.41 -0.12 -14.31
C ALA A 47 4.23 -0.25 -13.33
N VAL A 48 2.99 -0.37 -13.82
CA VAL A 48 1.81 -0.60 -12.98
C VAL A 48 1.91 -1.93 -12.22
N PHE A 49 2.24 -3.02 -12.90
CA PHE A 49 2.38 -4.33 -12.24
C PHE A 49 3.56 -4.35 -11.28
N PHE A 50 4.63 -3.61 -11.55
CA PHE A 50 5.71 -3.43 -10.59
C PHE A 50 5.21 -2.75 -9.30
N ARG A 51 4.35 -1.73 -9.41
CA ARG A 51 3.74 -1.07 -8.24
C ARG A 51 2.84 -1.99 -7.42
N PHE A 52 2.15 -2.92 -8.04
CA PHE A 52 1.39 -3.96 -7.34
C PHE A 52 2.30 -4.97 -6.62
N ALA A 53 3.51 -5.22 -7.13
CA ALA A 53 4.39 -6.29 -6.64
C ALA A 53 5.47 -5.83 -5.66
N CYS A 54 5.95 -4.58 -5.77
CA CYS A 54 7.13 -4.12 -5.07
C CYS A 54 6.78 -3.19 -3.90
N PRO A 55 7.03 -3.61 -2.64
CA PRO A 55 6.84 -2.77 -1.47
C PRO A 55 7.95 -1.71 -1.31
N PHE A 56 9.11 -1.95 -1.92
CA PHE A 56 10.28 -1.08 -1.83
C PHE A 56 10.30 -0.13 -3.02
N VAL A 57 9.85 1.09 -2.80
CA VAL A 57 9.79 2.12 -3.85
C VAL A 57 10.64 3.29 -3.42
N PRO A 58 11.62 3.72 -4.26
CA PRO A 58 12.43 4.90 -3.96
C PRO A 58 11.55 6.15 -3.89
N GLN A 59 11.90 7.06 -3.00
CA GLN A 59 11.21 8.33 -2.83
C GLN A 59 11.76 9.37 -3.80
N SER A 60 10.88 10.14 -4.43
CA SER A 60 11.27 11.25 -5.32
C SER A 60 10.15 12.30 -5.42
N PRO A 61 10.49 13.59 -5.47
CA PRO A 61 9.53 14.65 -5.72
C PRO A 61 8.84 14.52 -7.09
N LEU A 62 9.43 13.77 -8.02
CA LEU A 62 8.90 13.50 -9.35
C LEU A 62 7.84 12.39 -9.36
N ALA A 63 7.46 11.85 -8.21
CA ALA A 63 6.45 10.79 -8.11
C ALA A 63 5.08 11.28 -8.60
N LEU A 64 4.48 10.54 -9.51
CA LEU A 64 3.11 10.78 -9.98
C LEU A 64 2.07 10.19 -9.04
N VAL A 65 2.41 9.12 -8.33
CA VAL A 65 1.52 8.46 -7.36
C VAL A 65 1.74 9.10 -6.00
N ALA A 66 0.77 9.89 -5.54
CA ALA A 66 0.84 10.66 -4.30
C ALA A 66 0.35 9.88 -3.06
N VAL A 67 0.35 8.55 -3.12
CA VAL A 67 -0.11 7.71 -2.00
C VAL A 67 0.99 7.48 -1.00
N ARG A 68 0.66 7.60 0.28
CA ARG A 68 1.57 7.23 1.37
C ARG A 68 1.92 5.75 1.30
N ARG A 69 3.17 5.41 1.63
CA ARG A 69 3.67 4.04 1.57
C ARG A 69 2.92 3.10 2.51
N GLN A 70 2.50 3.60 3.64
CA GLN A 70 1.71 2.90 4.65
C GLN A 70 0.42 3.68 4.93
N ALA A 71 -0.45 3.76 3.91
CA ALA A 71 -1.77 4.39 4.06
C ALA A 71 -2.65 3.64 5.07
N ILE A 72 -2.48 2.33 5.15
CA ILE A 72 -3.13 1.46 6.12
C ILE A 72 -2.02 0.91 7.01
N VAL A 73 -2.03 1.26 8.28
CA VAL A 73 -1.07 0.77 9.28
C VAL A 73 -1.61 -0.48 9.98
N THR A 74 -0.72 -1.35 10.41
CA THR A 74 -1.12 -2.59 11.12
C THR A 74 -1.76 -2.26 12.47
N GLU A 75 -1.36 -1.13 13.05
CA GLU A 75 -1.85 -0.59 14.33
C GLU A 75 -3.28 -0.03 14.25
N LEU A 76 -3.85 0.11 13.04
CA LEU A 76 -5.24 0.56 12.84
C LEU A 76 -6.26 -0.23 13.69
N GLN A 77 -5.97 -1.51 13.92
CA GLN A 77 -6.81 -2.38 14.74
C GLN A 77 -6.83 -2.03 16.23
N TYR A 78 -5.85 -1.24 16.70
CA TYR A 78 -5.73 -0.83 18.10
C TYR A 78 -6.18 0.61 18.34
N GLN A 79 -6.50 1.36 17.28
CA GLN A 79 -6.95 2.75 17.40
C GLN A 79 -8.42 2.79 17.84
N ALA A 80 -8.72 3.63 18.83
CA ALA A 80 -10.10 3.88 19.28
C ALA A 80 -10.95 4.50 18.18
N VAL A 81 -10.38 5.43 17.41
CA VAL A 81 -10.96 6.01 16.19
C VAL A 81 -10.04 5.65 15.03
N PRO A 82 -10.33 4.56 14.29
CA PRO A 82 -9.48 4.14 13.21
C PRO A 82 -9.45 5.18 12.09
N HIS A 83 -8.25 5.61 11.71
CA HIS A 83 -8.03 6.62 10.67
C HIS A 83 -7.09 6.06 9.59
N ILE A 84 -7.51 6.14 8.34
CA ILE A 84 -6.70 5.79 7.16
C ILE A 84 -6.30 7.08 6.47
N ASP A 85 -4.98 7.27 6.30
CA ASP A 85 -4.41 8.40 5.59
C ASP A 85 -3.69 7.91 4.33
N THR A 86 -4.36 8.04 3.21
CA THR A 86 -3.81 7.67 1.91
C THR A 86 -2.94 8.78 1.30
N GLY A 87 -2.99 10.00 1.85
CA GLY A 87 -2.42 11.21 1.27
C GLY A 87 -3.31 11.84 0.19
N LEU A 88 -4.54 11.36 0.01
CA LEU A 88 -5.53 11.87 -0.93
C LEU A 88 -6.81 12.25 -0.17
N ALA A 89 -6.95 13.52 0.21
CA ALA A 89 -8.06 14.00 1.03
C ALA A 89 -9.48 13.56 0.59
N PRO A 90 -9.83 13.50 -0.73
CA PRO A 90 -11.14 13.01 -1.14
C PRO A 90 -11.34 11.51 -0.86
N LEU A 91 -10.28 10.71 -0.96
CA LEU A 91 -10.32 9.28 -0.69
C LEU A 91 -10.36 9.02 0.81
N ASP A 92 -9.56 9.76 1.59
CA ASP A 92 -9.51 9.68 3.04
C ASP A 92 -10.86 10.00 3.64
N GLY A 93 -11.50 11.10 3.21
CA GLY A 93 -12.85 11.47 3.65
C GLY A 93 -13.92 10.43 3.29
N ALA A 94 -13.80 9.73 2.18
CA ALA A 94 -14.74 8.67 1.79
C ALA A 94 -14.54 7.39 2.60
N VAL A 95 -13.28 6.98 2.81
CA VAL A 95 -12.94 5.73 3.49
C VAL A 95 -13.17 5.86 5.00
N ASN A 96 -12.72 6.94 5.62
CA ASN A 96 -12.83 7.13 7.08
C ASN A 96 -14.28 7.24 7.55
N ARG A 97 -15.22 7.73 6.70
CA ARG A 97 -16.67 7.71 7.01
C ARG A 97 -17.27 6.29 7.08
N LEU A 98 -16.64 5.32 6.45
CA LEU A 98 -17.09 3.93 6.41
C LEU A 98 -16.47 3.08 7.52
N LEU A 99 -15.43 3.57 8.20
CA LEU A 99 -14.80 2.86 9.30
C LEU A 99 -15.69 2.89 10.54
N PRO A 100 -15.97 1.73 11.16
CA PRO A 100 -16.73 1.68 12.40
C PRO A 100 -15.86 2.23 13.54
N ALA A 101 -16.41 3.17 14.32
CA ALA A 101 -15.80 3.60 15.57
C ALA A 101 -15.85 2.47 16.60
N ALA A 102 -14.80 2.33 17.40
CA ALA A 102 -14.83 1.45 18.56
C ALA A 102 -15.81 2.02 19.59
N THR A 103 -16.75 1.21 20.06
CA THR A 103 -17.66 1.61 21.13
C THR A 103 -17.18 1.00 22.45
N PRO A 104 -17.21 1.74 23.57
CA PRO A 104 -16.74 1.25 24.88
C PRO A 104 -17.44 -0.03 25.37
N THR A 105 -18.57 -0.36 24.78
CA THR A 105 -19.40 -1.52 25.15
C THR A 105 -19.10 -2.80 24.38
N THR A 106 -18.22 -2.75 23.36
CA THR A 106 -17.87 -3.96 22.58
C THR A 106 -16.52 -4.51 23.03
N SER A 107 -16.52 -5.76 23.50
CA SER A 107 -15.31 -6.48 23.93
C SER A 107 -14.33 -6.83 22.81
N ALA A 108 -14.64 -6.50 21.53
CA ALA A 108 -13.78 -6.71 20.37
C ALA A 108 -13.91 -5.52 19.42
N ASN A 109 -12.76 -4.98 18.97
CA ASN A 109 -12.72 -3.90 17.98
C ASN A 109 -13.27 -4.43 16.64
N PRO A 110 -14.34 -3.83 16.06
CA PRO A 110 -14.93 -4.30 14.80
C PRO A 110 -13.94 -4.24 13.63
N VAL A 111 -13.01 -3.28 13.62
CA VAL A 111 -11.95 -3.17 12.61
C VAL A 111 -10.98 -4.33 12.70
N GLN A 112 -10.58 -4.70 13.92
CA GLN A 112 -9.72 -5.87 14.14
C GLN A 112 -10.37 -7.15 13.61
N LEU A 113 -11.65 -7.37 13.92
CA LEU A 113 -12.38 -8.53 13.42
C LEU A 113 -12.49 -8.54 11.90
N ALA A 114 -12.79 -7.39 11.29
CA ALA A 114 -12.89 -7.23 9.83
C ALA A 114 -11.55 -7.52 9.14
N LEU A 115 -10.43 -7.02 9.69
CA LEU A 115 -9.10 -7.27 9.16
C LEU A 115 -8.68 -8.74 9.30
N LEU A 116 -8.97 -9.39 10.43
CA LEU A 116 -8.68 -10.82 10.64
C LEU A 116 -9.48 -11.73 9.70
N ILE A 117 -10.78 -11.45 9.53
CA ILE A 117 -11.63 -12.20 8.59
C ILE A 117 -11.18 -11.93 7.17
N GLY A 118 -10.94 -10.65 6.82
CA GLY A 118 -10.46 -10.23 5.50
C GLY A 118 -9.15 -10.90 5.11
N ALA A 119 -8.20 -10.99 6.03
CA ALA A 119 -6.91 -11.65 5.81
C ALA A 119 -7.07 -13.15 5.51
N ARG A 120 -7.97 -13.84 6.23
CA ARG A 120 -8.24 -15.27 5.99
C ARG A 120 -8.95 -15.49 4.65
N VAL A 121 -9.99 -14.70 4.36
CA VAL A 121 -10.72 -14.76 3.07
C VAL A 121 -9.78 -14.47 1.91
N TRP A 122 -8.93 -13.43 2.04
CA TRP A 122 -7.93 -13.11 1.03
C TRP A 122 -6.96 -14.27 0.78
N ALA A 123 -6.40 -14.85 1.84
CA ALA A 123 -5.44 -15.95 1.72
C ALA A 123 -6.06 -17.18 1.05
N VAL A 124 -7.27 -17.58 1.47
CA VAL A 124 -7.98 -18.70 0.88
C VAL A 124 -8.26 -18.45 -0.61
N GLY A 125 -8.77 -17.27 -0.96
CA GLY A 125 -9.03 -16.91 -2.36
C GLY A 125 -7.77 -16.91 -3.22
N ALA A 126 -6.67 -16.34 -2.73
CA ALA A 126 -5.39 -16.33 -3.44
C ALA A 126 -4.85 -17.76 -3.66
N VAL A 127 -4.86 -18.60 -2.61
CA VAL A 127 -4.42 -20.01 -2.70
C VAL A 127 -5.27 -20.79 -3.70
N LEU A 128 -6.59 -20.66 -3.65
CA LEU A 128 -7.49 -21.36 -4.58
C LEU A 128 -7.26 -20.95 -6.04
N LEU A 129 -7.07 -19.64 -6.31
CA LEU A 129 -6.80 -19.15 -7.67
C LEU A 129 -5.44 -19.63 -8.19
N LEU A 130 -4.40 -19.59 -7.36
CA LEU A 130 -3.08 -20.07 -7.73
C LEU A 130 -3.06 -21.60 -7.94
N ALA A 131 -3.70 -22.35 -7.04
CA ALA A 131 -3.84 -23.80 -7.17
C ALA A 131 -4.61 -24.17 -8.46
N TRP A 132 -5.73 -23.51 -8.74
CA TRP A 132 -6.47 -23.71 -9.99
C TRP A 132 -5.63 -23.40 -11.22
N THR A 133 -4.81 -22.34 -11.17
CA THR A 133 -3.89 -21.99 -12.27
C THR A 133 -2.86 -23.08 -12.51
N VAL A 134 -2.23 -23.58 -11.46
CA VAL A 134 -1.23 -24.66 -11.56
C VAL A 134 -1.86 -25.95 -12.08
N LEU A 135 -3.01 -26.34 -11.53
CA LEU A 135 -3.73 -27.55 -11.95
C LEU A 135 -4.17 -27.46 -13.41
N SER A 136 -4.70 -26.29 -13.83
CA SER A 136 -5.11 -26.07 -15.22
C SER A 136 -3.93 -26.10 -16.19
N ALA A 137 -2.80 -25.49 -15.82
CA ALA A 137 -1.58 -25.53 -16.62
C ALA A 137 -1.02 -26.97 -16.72
N LEU A 138 -1.04 -27.72 -15.62
CA LEU A 138 -0.61 -29.13 -15.61
C LEU A 138 -1.53 -30.00 -16.47
N ALA A 139 -2.85 -29.85 -16.34
CA ALA A 139 -3.81 -30.57 -17.14
C ALA A 139 -3.63 -30.28 -18.65
N LEU A 140 -3.39 -29.03 -19.03
CA LEU A 140 -3.08 -28.64 -20.41
C LEU A 140 -1.77 -29.27 -20.87
N ALA A 141 -0.69 -29.19 -20.08
CA ALA A 141 0.59 -29.79 -20.41
C ALA A 141 0.50 -31.31 -20.59
N LEU A 142 -0.32 -32.00 -19.78
CA LEU A 142 -0.57 -33.44 -19.93
C LEU A 142 -1.31 -33.77 -21.23
N ARG A 143 -2.33 -32.97 -21.60
CA ARG A 143 -3.07 -33.15 -22.88
C ARG A 143 -2.17 -32.97 -24.11
N LEU A 144 -1.18 -32.09 -24.02
CA LEU A 144 -0.27 -31.77 -25.12
C LEU A 144 0.94 -32.71 -25.25
N ARG A 145 1.08 -33.72 -24.39
CA ARG A 145 2.21 -34.67 -24.46
C ARG A 145 2.23 -35.48 -25.75
N ALA A 146 1.07 -35.69 -26.35
CA ALA A 146 0.93 -36.47 -27.60
C ALA A 146 1.06 -35.60 -28.87
N ALA A 147 1.34 -34.29 -28.75
CA ALA A 147 1.48 -33.40 -29.89
C ALA A 147 2.69 -33.79 -30.77
N ALA A 148 2.50 -33.81 -32.09
CA ALA A 148 3.55 -34.09 -33.03
C ALA A 148 4.44 -32.86 -33.25
N GLN A 149 5.74 -33.03 -33.15
CA GLN A 149 6.70 -31.97 -33.44
C GLN A 149 6.95 -31.91 -34.96
N THR A 150 6.67 -30.75 -35.57
CA THR A 150 6.88 -30.52 -37.01
C THR A 150 8.17 -29.75 -37.30
N GLU A 151 8.55 -28.84 -36.41
CA GLU A 151 9.79 -28.06 -36.45
C GLU A 151 10.38 -27.95 -35.04
N PRO A 152 11.67 -27.58 -34.87
CA PRO A 152 12.22 -27.35 -33.54
C PRO A 152 11.42 -26.33 -32.74
N GLY A 153 10.74 -26.78 -31.67
CA GLY A 153 9.88 -25.96 -30.80
C GLY A 153 8.49 -25.66 -31.33
N VAL A 154 8.09 -26.25 -32.47
CA VAL A 154 6.74 -26.09 -33.06
C VAL A 154 6.08 -27.46 -33.10
N TYR A 155 4.84 -27.51 -32.61
CA TYR A 155 4.03 -28.73 -32.49
C TYR A 155 2.68 -28.51 -33.18
N GLU A 156 2.20 -29.51 -33.89
CA GLU A 156 0.83 -29.52 -34.44
C GLU A 156 -0.07 -30.41 -33.61
N VAL A 157 -1.27 -29.94 -33.36
CA VAL A 157 -2.24 -30.62 -32.49
C VAL A 157 -3.58 -30.76 -33.24
N PRO A 158 -4.04 -32.03 -33.47
CA PRO A 158 -5.33 -32.28 -34.04
C PRO A 158 -6.48 -31.63 -33.23
N GLY A 159 -7.41 -30.96 -33.90
CA GLY A 159 -8.57 -30.36 -33.25
C GLY A 159 -8.26 -29.13 -32.39
N LEU A 160 -7.08 -28.58 -32.49
CA LEU A 160 -6.76 -27.29 -31.88
C LEU A 160 -7.43 -26.16 -32.68
N GLU A 161 -8.18 -25.29 -32.01
CA GLU A 161 -8.90 -24.18 -32.67
C GLU A 161 -8.03 -22.93 -32.85
N THR A 162 -7.09 -22.69 -31.92
CA THR A 162 -6.26 -21.48 -31.93
C THR A 162 -4.83 -21.80 -31.62
N PRO A 163 -3.83 -21.17 -32.29
CA PRO A 163 -2.44 -21.29 -31.95
C PRO A 163 -2.16 -20.66 -30.59
N PHE A 164 -1.16 -21.15 -29.88
CA PHE A 164 -0.69 -20.54 -28.63
C PHE A 164 0.75 -20.98 -28.29
N VAL A 165 1.36 -20.21 -27.40
CA VAL A 165 2.66 -20.51 -26.81
C VAL A 165 2.47 -21.07 -25.39
N LEU A 166 3.11 -22.19 -25.08
CA LEU A 166 3.15 -22.78 -23.74
C LEU A 166 4.61 -22.93 -23.27
N GLY A 167 4.83 -22.62 -21.99
CA GLY A 167 6.13 -22.70 -21.32
C GLY A 167 6.69 -21.33 -20.97
N LEU A 168 7.23 -21.19 -19.76
CA LEU A 168 7.79 -19.92 -19.25
C LEU A 168 9.27 -19.74 -19.64
N VAL A 169 10.06 -20.81 -19.55
CA VAL A 169 11.50 -20.78 -19.83
C VAL A 169 11.81 -21.42 -21.19
N ARG A 170 11.21 -22.57 -21.47
CA ARG A 170 11.32 -23.28 -22.76
C ARG A 170 9.96 -23.21 -23.44
N SER A 171 9.69 -22.08 -24.05
CA SER A 171 8.42 -21.83 -24.75
C SER A 171 8.34 -22.66 -26.02
N ARG A 172 7.18 -23.31 -26.25
CA ARG A 172 6.84 -24.11 -27.40
C ARG A 172 5.60 -23.55 -28.06
N ILE A 173 5.58 -23.57 -29.39
CA ILE A 173 4.44 -23.10 -30.20
C ILE A 173 3.58 -24.31 -30.54
N TYR A 174 2.28 -24.20 -30.31
CA TYR A 174 1.30 -25.21 -30.69
C TYR A 174 0.36 -24.61 -31.76
N LEU A 175 0.25 -25.29 -32.90
CA LEU A 175 -0.50 -24.86 -34.06
C LEU A 175 -1.65 -25.83 -34.34
N PRO A 176 -2.77 -25.33 -34.90
CA PRO A 176 -3.79 -26.18 -35.56
C PRO A 176 -3.22 -26.90 -36.77
N GLU A 177 -3.75 -28.08 -37.05
CA GLU A 177 -3.46 -28.78 -38.31
C GLU A 177 -4.09 -28.11 -39.51
N GLY A 178 -3.50 -28.28 -40.72
CA GLY A 178 -4.09 -27.88 -41.99
C GLY A 178 -4.00 -26.39 -42.34
N LEU A 179 -3.12 -25.65 -41.70
CA LEU A 179 -2.84 -24.25 -42.05
C LEU A 179 -2.16 -24.17 -43.43
N ASN A 180 -2.63 -23.25 -44.30
CA ASN A 180 -1.93 -22.95 -45.55
C ASN A 180 -0.56 -22.27 -45.28
N GLY A 181 0.36 -22.31 -46.27
CA GLY A 181 1.74 -21.86 -46.07
C GLY A 181 1.86 -20.36 -45.71
N GLU A 182 1.05 -19.47 -46.29
CA GLU A 182 1.07 -18.05 -45.99
C GLU A 182 0.48 -17.74 -44.62
N GLU A 183 -0.64 -18.38 -44.29
CA GLU A 183 -1.29 -18.25 -42.97
C GLU A 183 -0.35 -18.76 -41.85
N ARG A 184 0.26 -19.93 -42.06
CA ARG A 184 1.23 -20.52 -41.13
C ARG A 184 2.42 -19.59 -40.88
N ALA A 185 2.94 -18.94 -41.96
CA ALA A 185 4.04 -17.98 -41.82
C ALA A 185 3.67 -16.75 -40.96
N CYS A 186 2.45 -16.21 -41.18
CA CYS A 186 1.94 -15.08 -40.39
C CYS A 186 1.78 -15.45 -38.92
N ILE A 187 1.18 -16.62 -38.65
CA ILE A 187 0.95 -17.12 -37.29
C ILE A 187 2.29 -17.38 -36.59
N LEU A 188 3.23 -18.05 -37.24
CA LEU A 188 4.55 -18.31 -36.66
C LEU A 188 5.32 -17.02 -36.36
N ALA A 189 5.24 -16.00 -37.24
CA ALA A 189 5.85 -14.70 -36.99
C ALA A 189 5.26 -14.03 -35.74
N HIS A 190 3.94 -14.16 -35.52
CA HIS A 190 3.23 -13.66 -34.35
C HIS A 190 3.69 -14.41 -33.07
N GLU A 191 3.60 -15.74 -33.06
CA GLU A 191 3.93 -16.57 -31.90
C GLU A 191 5.43 -16.49 -31.53
N ARG A 192 6.32 -16.44 -32.53
CA ARG A 192 7.75 -16.21 -32.30
C ARG A 192 8.02 -14.85 -31.68
N THR A 193 7.21 -13.83 -32.00
CA THR A 193 7.32 -12.51 -31.37
C THR A 193 6.95 -12.56 -29.90
N HIS A 194 5.92 -13.30 -29.49
CA HIS A 194 5.61 -13.54 -28.09
C HIS A 194 6.80 -14.14 -27.35
N ILE A 195 7.42 -15.18 -27.90
CA ILE A 195 8.57 -15.83 -27.30
C ILE A 195 9.77 -14.88 -27.18
N ARG A 196 10.15 -14.23 -28.28
CA ARG A 196 11.31 -13.35 -28.37
C ARG A 196 11.21 -12.17 -27.38
N ARG A 197 10.01 -11.67 -27.10
CA ARG A 197 9.73 -10.59 -26.18
C ARG A 197 9.45 -11.00 -24.75
N GLY A 198 9.46 -12.30 -24.44
CA GLY A 198 9.20 -12.82 -23.10
C GLY A 198 7.76 -12.62 -22.62
N HIS A 199 6.80 -12.48 -23.54
CA HIS A 199 5.38 -12.25 -23.20
C HIS A 199 4.77 -13.39 -22.35
N PRO A 200 5.14 -14.70 -22.54
CA PRO A 200 4.62 -15.75 -21.66
C PRO A 200 4.98 -15.53 -20.19
N LEU A 201 6.22 -15.11 -19.92
CA LEU A 201 6.66 -14.79 -18.55
C LEU A 201 5.97 -13.54 -18.02
N ALA A 202 5.88 -12.47 -18.82
CA ALA A 202 5.21 -11.23 -18.43
C ALA A 202 3.73 -11.46 -18.11
N LYS A 203 2.99 -12.22 -18.95
CA LYS A 203 1.59 -12.58 -18.70
C LYS A 203 1.44 -13.44 -17.44
N ALA A 204 2.32 -14.40 -17.21
CA ALA A 204 2.29 -15.25 -16.02
C ALA A 204 2.57 -14.46 -14.74
N ALA A 205 3.56 -13.56 -14.76
CA ALA A 205 3.85 -12.69 -13.62
C ALA A 205 2.67 -11.74 -13.33
N ALA A 206 2.12 -11.09 -14.35
CA ALA A 206 0.94 -10.23 -14.20
C ALA A 206 -0.29 -11.00 -13.69
N TRP A 207 -0.48 -12.25 -14.12
CA TRP A 207 -1.54 -13.13 -13.62
C TRP A 207 -1.34 -13.49 -12.16
N ALA A 208 -0.12 -13.87 -11.74
CA ALA A 208 0.18 -14.19 -10.36
C ALA A 208 -0.08 -12.98 -9.44
N ILE A 209 0.31 -11.77 -9.89
CA ILE A 209 0.01 -10.53 -9.18
C ILE A 209 -1.51 -10.31 -9.11
N ALA A 210 -2.25 -10.55 -10.19
CA ALA A 210 -3.71 -10.44 -10.18
C ALA A 210 -4.36 -11.44 -9.21
N CYS A 211 -3.84 -12.66 -9.10
CA CYS A 211 -4.31 -13.64 -8.12
C CYS A 211 -4.03 -13.21 -6.66
N LEU A 212 -2.90 -12.57 -6.38
CA LEU A 212 -2.59 -12.04 -5.05
C LEU A 212 -3.47 -10.84 -4.70
N HIS A 213 -3.80 -10.02 -5.67
CA HIS A 213 -4.69 -8.85 -5.53
C HIS A 213 -6.11 -9.12 -6.00
N TRP A 214 -6.59 -10.35 -5.92
CA TRP A 214 -7.83 -10.80 -6.54
C TRP A 214 -9.08 -10.00 -6.15
N MET A 215 -9.07 -9.40 -4.96
CA MET A 215 -10.16 -8.53 -4.47
C MET A 215 -10.17 -7.14 -5.13
N ASN A 216 -9.08 -6.74 -5.82
CA ASN A 216 -8.95 -5.43 -6.42
C ASN A 216 -9.42 -5.46 -7.90
N PRO A 217 -10.53 -4.78 -8.27
CA PRO A 217 -11.01 -4.78 -9.65
C PRO A 217 -10.06 -4.11 -10.65
N LEU A 218 -9.22 -3.16 -10.18
CA LEU A 218 -8.30 -2.43 -11.04
C LEU A 218 -7.14 -3.31 -11.53
N VAL A 219 -6.71 -4.31 -10.76
CA VAL A 219 -5.69 -5.25 -11.24
C VAL A 219 -6.19 -6.12 -12.38
N TRP A 220 -7.48 -6.53 -12.34
CA TRP A 220 -8.11 -7.30 -13.41
C TRP A 220 -8.26 -6.47 -14.68
N LEU A 221 -8.67 -5.20 -14.52
CA LEU A 221 -8.72 -4.25 -15.63
C LEU A 221 -7.34 -4.04 -16.26
N ALA A 222 -6.31 -3.84 -15.44
CA ALA A 222 -4.91 -3.68 -15.87
C ALA A 222 -4.42 -4.94 -16.62
N TYR A 223 -4.70 -6.13 -16.08
CA TYR A 223 -4.35 -7.41 -16.69
C TYR A 223 -5.01 -7.60 -18.07
N TRP A 224 -6.30 -7.32 -18.16
CA TRP A 224 -7.04 -7.40 -19.43
C TRP A 224 -6.51 -6.41 -20.48
N LEU A 225 -6.23 -5.15 -20.06
CA LEU A 225 -5.68 -4.13 -20.96
C LEU A 225 -4.24 -4.44 -21.38
N LEU A 226 -3.40 -4.96 -20.48
CA LEU A 226 -2.07 -5.46 -20.80
C LEU A 226 -2.16 -6.55 -21.88
N GLY A 227 -3.03 -7.53 -21.70
CA GLY A 227 -3.23 -8.62 -22.68
C GLY A 227 -3.54 -8.07 -24.07
N ARG A 228 -4.50 -7.11 -24.16
CA ARG A 228 -4.86 -6.45 -25.43
C ARG A 228 -3.70 -5.69 -26.08
N ASP A 229 -2.92 -4.97 -25.28
CA ASP A 229 -1.80 -4.19 -25.80
C ASP A 229 -0.63 -5.08 -26.24
N LEU A 230 -0.39 -6.21 -25.55
CA LEU A 230 0.58 -7.22 -25.95
C LEU A 230 0.23 -7.86 -27.30
N GLU A 231 -1.04 -8.24 -27.52
CA GLU A 231 -1.50 -8.77 -28.81
C GLU A 231 -1.26 -7.76 -29.95
N MET A 232 -1.68 -6.50 -29.76
CA MET A 232 -1.47 -5.46 -30.76
C MET A 232 0.02 -5.17 -31.00
N ALA A 233 0.85 -5.23 -29.96
CA ALA A 233 2.30 -5.04 -30.10
C ALA A 233 2.98 -6.20 -30.86
N CYS A 234 2.46 -7.43 -30.71
CA CYS A 234 2.91 -8.57 -31.50
C CYS A 234 2.50 -8.46 -32.96
N ASP A 235 1.27 -8.04 -33.24
CA ASP A 235 0.82 -7.80 -34.62
C ASP A 235 1.71 -6.76 -35.33
N GLU A 236 1.99 -5.64 -34.65
CA GLU A 236 2.85 -4.58 -35.20
C GLU A 236 4.27 -5.08 -35.52
N GLN A 237 4.83 -5.91 -34.65
CA GLN A 237 6.18 -6.44 -34.85
C GLN A 237 6.21 -7.53 -35.90
N ALA A 238 5.25 -8.44 -35.89
CA ALA A 238 5.15 -9.51 -36.88
C ALA A 238 5.03 -8.92 -38.30
N LEU A 239 4.22 -7.85 -38.46
CA LEU A 239 4.12 -7.14 -39.73
C LEU A 239 5.42 -6.46 -40.16
N ALA A 240 6.15 -5.87 -39.20
CA ALA A 240 7.46 -5.29 -39.50
C ALA A 240 8.47 -6.36 -39.97
N ASP A 241 8.48 -7.52 -39.32
CA ASP A 241 9.34 -8.65 -39.63
C ASP A 241 8.98 -9.28 -41.01
N LEU A 242 7.69 -9.33 -41.35
CA LEU A 242 7.19 -9.83 -42.64
C LEU A 242 7.30 -8.85 -43.80
N GLY A 243 7.78 -7.61 -43.54
CA GLY A 243 8.05 -6.63 -44.59
C GLY A 243 6.84 -5.79 -45.03
N GLY A 244 5.88 -5.55 -44.15
CA GLY A 244 4.82 -4.50 -44.32
C GLY A 244 3.84 -4.63 -45.53
N GLY A 245 4.23 -5.32 -46.58
CA GLY A 245 3.41 -5.55 -47.76
C GLY A 245 2.28 -6.59 -47.54
N GLN A 246 2.42 -7.43 -46.51
CA GLN A 246 1.52 -8.56 -46.25
C GLN A 246 0.35 -8.23 -45.32
N LYS A 247 -0.04 -6.96 -45.16
CA LYS A 247 -1.13 -6.53 -44.25
C LYS A 247 -2.46 -7.22 -44.55
N LYS A 248 -2.80 -7.42 -45.81
CA LYS A 248 -4.05 -8.07 -46.20
C LYS A 248 -4.04 -9.56 -45.86
N VAL A 249 -2.92 -10.25 -46.12
CA VAL A 249 -2.74 -11.67 -45.79
C VAL A 249 -2.79 -11.88 -44.28
N TYR A 250 -2.08 -11.03 -43.53
CA TYR A 250 -2.08 -11.05 -42.09
C TYR A 250 -3.48 -10.78 -41.49
N ALA A 251 -4.20 -9.79 -42.03
CA ALA A 251 -5.57 -9.49 -41.60
C ALA A 251 -6.55 -10.65 -41.90
N ALA A 252 -6.37 -11.33 -43.04
CA ALA A 252 -7.13 -12.52 -43.37
C ALA A 252 -6.84 -13.69 -42.43
N ALA A 253 -5.57 -13.93 -42.10
CA ALA A 253 -5.19 -14.93 -41.09
C ALA A 253 -5.81 -14.67 -39.71
N LEU A 254 -5.84 -13.40 -39.27
CA LEU A 254 -6.54 -13.02 -38.02
C LEU A 254 -8.04 -13.27 -38.07
N LEU A 255 -8.66 -13.03 -39.24
CA LEU A 255 -10.11 -13.25 -39.43
C LEU A 255 -10.44 -14.74 -39.42
N ASN A 256 -9.63 -15.57 -40.12
CA ASN A 256 -9.80 -17.02 -40.15
C ASN A 256 -9.67 -17.63 -38.74
N GLN A 257 -8.68 -17.20 -37.96
CA GLN A 257 -8.56 -17.62 -36.57
C GLN A 257 -9.76 -17.24 -35.70
N ALA A 258 -10.38 -16.08 -35.96
CA ALA A 258 -11.57 -15.66 -35.25
C ALA A 258 -12.81 -16.45 -35.64
N ALA A 259 -12.93 -16.86 -36.92
CA ALA A 259 -14.06 -17.61 -37.42
C ALA A 259 -14.09 -19.07 -36.91
N GLY A 260 -12.91 -19.66 -36.63
CA GLY A 260 -12.78 -21.03 -36.09
C GLY A 260 -13.09 -21.16 -34.59
N ARG A 261 -13.31 -20.05 -33.87
CA ARG A 261 -13.47 -20.09 -32.41
C ARG A 261 -14.86 -20.47 -31.94
N ARG A 262 -14.95 -21.50 -31.10
CA ARG A 262 -16.11 -21.73 -30.24
C ARG A 262 -15.96 -20.90 -28.97
N VAL A 263 -16.99 -20.09 -28.64
CA VAL A 263 -17.07 -19.27 -27.41
C VAL A 263 -17.09 -20.20 -26.20
N GLY A 264 -16.03 -20.25 -25.40
CA GLY A 264 -16.09 -21.06 -24.18
C GLY A 264 -14.81 -21.32 -23.37
N ALA A 265 -13.65 -20.78 -23.74
CA ALA A 265 -12.43 -21.02 -22.95
C ALA A 265 -12.18 -19.89 -21.91
N PRO A 266 -12.22 -20.19 -20.58
CA PRO A 266 -12.06 -19.16 -19.53
C PRO A 266 -10.67 -18.51 -19.47
N LEU A 267 -9.63 -19.12 -20.05
CA LEU A 267 -8.25 -18.63 -20.06
C LEU A 267 -7.91 -17.67 -21.21
N ALA A 268 -8.85 -17.38 -22.10
CA ALA A 268 -8.67 -16.48 -23.25
C ALA A 268 -9.02 -15.02 -22.94
N PHE A 269 -8.73 -14.55 -21.73
CA PHE A 269 -8.87 -13.13 -21.35
C PHE A 269 -7.87 -12.27 -22.13
N GLY A 270 -8.31 -11.58 -23.16
CA GLY A 270 -7.51 -10.66 -23.99
C GLY A 270 -7.73 -10.79 -25.49
N GLU A 271 -8.32 -11.87 -25.96
CA GLU A 271 -8.46 -12.16 -27.39
C GLU A 271 -9.72 -11.59 -28.04
N GLY A 272 -10.61 -10.94 -27.29
CA GLY A 272 -11.93 -10.47 -27.76
C GLY A 272 -11.95 -9.28 -28.72
N ASN A 273 -10.79 -8.67 -29.09
CA ASN A 273 -10.77 -7.47 -29.93
C ASN A 273 -10.19 -7.70 -31.33
N VAL A 274 -10.60 -8.76 -32.01
CA VAL A 274 -10.14 -9.09 -33.36
C VAL A 274 -10.40 -7.94 -34.33
N LYS A 275 -11.58 -7.29 -34.27
CA LYS A 275 -11.91 -6.12 -35.09
C LYS A 275 -10.88 -4.97 -34.89
N GLY A 276 -10.50 -4.68 -33.64
CA GLY A 276 -9.53 -3.65 -33.37
C GLY A 276 -8.11 -4.02 -33.84
N ARG A 277 -7.72 -5.30 -33.75
CA ARG A 277 -6.45 -5.81 -34.28
C ARG A 277 -6.41 -5.67 -35.80
N ILE A 278 -7.40 -6.15 -36.51
CA ILE A 278 -7.51 -6.06 -37.98
C ILE A 278 -7.43 -4.60 -38.43
N HIS A 279 -8.22 -3.71 -37.83
CA HIS A 279 -8.20 -2.29 -38.17
C HIS A 279 -6.81 -1.68 -37.98
N ARG A 280 -6.13 -2.04 -36.88
CA ARG A 280 -4.79 -1.54 -36.59
C ARG A 280 -3.72 -2.10 -37.55
N VAL A 281 -3.81 -3.37 -37.90
CA VAL A 281 -2.96 -4.04 -38.90
C VAL A 281 -3.05 -3.34 -40.26
N LEU A 282 -4.28 -3.07 -40.73
CA LEU A 282 -4.49 -2.40 -42.00
C LEU A 282 -4.01 -0.93 -41.99
N ALA A 283 -4.18 -0.24 -40.86
CA ALA A 283 -3.74 1.14 -40.67
C ALA A 283 -2.24 1.27 -40.28
N TRP A 284 -1.54 0.16 -40.08
CA TRP A 284 -0.14 0.16 -39.60
C TRP A 284 0.79 0.95 -40.57
N ARG A 285 1.61 1.81 -39.98
CA ARG A 285 2.68 2.57 -40.65
C ARG A 285 3.93 2.56 -39.76
N SER A 286 5.12 2.53 -40.39
CA SER A 286 6.37 2.72 -39.68
C SER A 286 6.43 4.13 -39.07
N LEU A 287 6.85 4.23 -37.81
CA LEU A 287 6.97 5.50 -37.13
C LEU A 287 8.29 6.17 -37.47
N PRO A 288 8.34 7.50 -37.79
CA PRO A 288 9.58 8.23 -37.97
C PRO A 288 10.46 8.14 -36.72
N HIS A 289 11.77 8.03 -36.88
CA HIS A 289 12.71 7.85 -35.77
C HIS A 289 12.59 8.95 -34.70
N GLY A 290 12.44 10.20 -35.05
CA GLY A 290 12.28 11.32 -34.11
C GLY A 290 11.02 11.17 -33.25
N ALA A 291 9.90 10.79 -33.84
CA ALA A 291 8.66 10.54 -33.10
C ALA A 291 8.78 9.29 -32.20
N ALA A 292 9.51 8.26 -32.62
CA ALA A 292 9.77 7.07 -31.81
C ALA A 292 10.59 7.40 -30.56
N VAL A 293 11.64 8.24 -30.71
CA VAL A 293 12.47 8.69 -29.58
C VAL A 293 11.65 9.54 -28.60
N LEU A 294 10.89 10.51 -29.13
CA LEU A 294 10.03 11.34 -28.25
C LEU A 294 9.04 10.50 -27.44
N LEU A 295 8.35 9.55 -28.07
CA LEU A 295 7.43 8.65 -27.38
C LEU A 295 8.13 7.76 -26.36
N ALA A 296 9.35 7.29 -26.65
CA ALA A 296 10.15 6.52 -25.70
C ALA A 296 10.47 7.35 -24.45
N VAL A 297 10.96 8.58 -24.64
CA VAL A 297 11.31 9.50 -23.54
C VAL A 297 10.08 9.82 -22.69
N LEU A 298 8.94 10.16 -23.32
CA LEU A 298 7.69 10.44 -22.59
C LEU A 298 7.20 9.22 -21.82
N THR A 299 7.26 8.03 -22.43
CA THR A 299 6.85 6.78 -21.77
C THR A 299 7.76 6.45 -20.59
N LEU A 300 9.07 6.64 -20.74
CA LEU A 300 10.03 6.45 -19.66
C LEU A 300 9.83 7.46 -18.53
N ALA A 301 9.56 8.73 -18.85
CA ALA A 301 9.29 9.76 -17.84
C ALA A 301 8.04 9.44 -17.03
N VAL A 302 6.94 9.08 -17.69
CA VAL A 302 5.69 8.65 -17.00
C VAL A 302 5.94 7.37 -16.21
N GLY A 303 6.62 6.38 -16.80
CA GLY A 303 6.95 5.12 -16.12
C GLY A 303 7.81 5.34 -14.87
N ALA A 304 8.82 6.20 -14.95
CA ALA A 304 9.65 6.58 -13.81
C ALA A 304 8.80 7.27 -12.72
N GLY A 305 7.96 8.24 -13.10
CA GLY A 305 7.05 8.91 -12.17
C GLY A 305 6.08 7.94 -11.46
N LEU A 306 5.66 6.87 -12.14
CA LEU A 306 4.85 5.81 -11.53
C LEU A 306 5.65 4.92 -10.57
N LEU A 307 6.95 4.73 -10.82
CA LEU A 307 7.83 3.87 -10.01
C LEU A 307 8.31 4.54 -8.73
N PHE A 308 8.24 5.88 -8.63
CA PHE A 308 8.59 6.60 -7.41
C PHE A 308 7.39 6.76 -6.47
N ALA A 309 7.66 6.82 -5.16
CA ALA A 309 6.73 7.35 -4.17
C ALA A 309 7.08 8.81 -3.88
N ARG A 310 6.11 9.63 -3.53
CA ARG A 310 6.44 10.94 -2.97
C ARG A 310 7.31 10.74 -1.73
N PRO A 311 8.35 11.58 -1.53
CA PRO A 311 8.95 11.67 -0.23
C PRO A 311 7.79 11.84 0.74
N GLN A 312 7.74 11.03 1.74
CA GLN A 312 7.06 11.39 2.94
C GLN A 312 7.94 12.53 3.49
N GLU A 313 7.74 13.74 2.92
CA GLU A 313 8.01 14.94 3.69
C GLU A 313 7.28 14.62 4.95
N ALA A 314 8.10 14.50 5.99
CA ALA A 314 7.62 14.11 7.26
C ALA A 314 6.28 14.80 7.43
N ALA A 315 5.21 14.06 7.75
CA ALA A 315 4.02 14.67 8.29
C ALA A 315 4.41 15.52 9.53
N ASP A 316 5.59 15.31 10.02
CA ASP A 316 6.41 16.11 10.91
C ASP A 316 6.64 17.57 10.42
N ALA A 317 6.54 17.89 9.14
CA ALA A 317 6.62 19.27 8.63
C ALA A 317 5.25 19.97 8.55
N GLN A 318 4.18 19.28 8.95
CA GLN A 318 2.87 19.89 9.25
C GLN A 318 2.46 19.69 10.72
N ILE A 319 3.42 19.55 11.62
CA ILE A 319 3.23 19.95 13.00
C ILE A 319 3.11 21.48 12.91
N GLY A 320 1.90 21.98 12.91
CA GLY A 320 1.65 23.41 12.91
C GLY A 320 2.20 24.09 14.16
N TRP A 321 2.74 23.32 15.11
CA TRP A 321 3.22 23.79 16.41
C TRP A 321 4.73 23.66 16.52
N PRO A 322 5.40 24.71 17.06
CA PRO A 322 6.83 24.68 17.32
C PRO A 322 7.16 23.63 18.40
N VAL A 323 8.23 22.86 18.17
CA VAL A 323 8.76 21.95 19.18
C VAL A 323 9.67 22.73 20.10
N THR A 324 9.38 22.72 21.40
CA THR A 324 10.17 23.37 22.45
C THR A 324 10.82 22.30 23.31
N GLU A 325 12.10 22.47 23.64
CA GLU A 325 12.78 21.60 24.61
C GLU A 325 12.43 22.07 26.03
N VAL A 326 11.72 21.24 26.78
CA VAL A 326 11.35 21.46 28.17
C VAL A 326 12.37 20.79 29.07
N THR A 327 13.11 21.53 29.87
CA THR A 327 14.11 20.99 30.82
C THR A 327 13.59 21.13 32.24
N MET A 328 13.45 20.01 32.93
CA MET A 328 12.95 19.97 34.31
C MET A 328 13.84 19.11 35.22
N ALA A 329 13.80 19.42 36.49
CA ALA A 329 14.50 18.62 37.48
C ALA A 329 13.86 17.24 37.64
N LEU A 330 14.66 16.18 37.60
CA LEU A 330 14.21 14.84 37.95
C LEU A 330 14.23 14.62 39.46
N PRO A 331 13.33 13.78 40.00
CA PRO A 331 13.35 13.43 41.41
C PRO A 331 14.69 12.80 41.87
N ALA A 332 14.90 12.74 43.17
CA ALA A 332 16.04 12.07 43.82
C ALA A 332 17.45 12.57 43.42
N GLY A 333 17.58 13.85 43.03
CA GLY A 333 18.90 14.47 42.75
C GLY A 333 19.54 13.99 41.43
N ARG A 334 18.78 13.39 40.54
CA ARG A 334 19.26 13.07 39.18
C ARG A 334 19.48 14.33 38.36
N PRO A 335 20.30 14.28 37.28
CA PRO A 335 20.42 15.37 36.32
C PRO A 335 19.07 15.73 35.74
N ALA A 336 18.89 17.00 35.33
CA ALA A 336 17.67 17.45 34.71
C ALA A 336 17.30 16.62 33.46
N GLY A 337 16.03 16.32 33.32
CA GLY A 337 15.48 15.69 32.13
C GLY A 337 15.06 16.74 31.09
N THR A 338 15.36 16.50 29.81
CA THR A 338 14.91 17.36 28.70
C THR A 338 13.95 16.58 27.83
N LEU A 339 12.75 17.15 27.63
CA LEU A 339 11.66 16.59 26.84
C LEU A 339 11.33 17.52 25.68
N PRO A 340 11.51 17.11 24.41
CA PRO A 340 10.98 17.84 23.28
C PRO A 340 9.46 17.73 23.26
N LEU A 341 8.76 18.86 23.22
CA LEU A 341 7.30 18.94 23.28
C LEU A 341 6.77 19.92 22.24
N ALA A 342 5.83 19.52 21.40
CA ALA A 342 5.13 20.42 20.49
C ALA A 342 3.96 21.10 21.19
N LEU A 343 3.97 22.43 21.19
CA LEU A 343 2.91 23.25 21.78
C LEU A 343 2.43 24.29 20.76
N PRO A 344 1.16 24.75 20.86
CA PRO A 344 0.66 25.86 20.08
C PRO A 344 1.56 27.10 20.15
N GLU A 345 1.57 27.91 19.09
CA GLU A 345 2.39 29.11 19.04
C GLU A 345 2.06 30.06 20.21
N GLY A 346 3.08 30.47 20.94
CA GLY A 346 2.94 31.35 22.11
C GLY A 346 2.69 30.63 23.44
N TRP A 347 2.46 29.31 23.44
CA TRP A 347 2.36 28.55 24.68
C TRP A 347 3.75 28.25 25.24
N GLN A 348 3.87 28.21 26.57
CA GLN A 348 5.15 28.01 27.25
C GLN A 348 5.00 27.03 28.43
N VAL A 349 6.10 26.37 28.78
CA VAL A 349 6.16 25.55 29.99
C VAL A 349 7.05 26.28 31.02
N GLY A 350 6.50 26.51 32.18
CA GLY A 350 7.22 27.12 33.30
C GLY A 350 8.24 26.17 33.95
N GLU A 351 9.14 26.70 34.78
CA GLU A 351 10.09 25.88 35.57
C GLU A 351 9.39 24.92 36.53
N ASP A 352 8.16 25.24 36.92
CA ASP A 352 7.27 24.42 37.74
C ASP A 352 6.53 23.32 36.94
N GLY A 353 6.74 23.27 35.64
CA GLY A 353 6.10 22.33 34.73
C GLY A 353 4.71 22.74 34.26
N VAL A 354 4.18 23.88 34.68
CA VAL A 354 2.85 24.36 34.27
C VAL A 354 2.90 24.82 32.82
N ILE A 355 1.96 24.35 32.01
CA ILE A 355 1.78 24.79 30.62
C ILE A 355 0.84 25.98 30.63
N THR A 356 1.30 27.11 30.08
CA THR A 356 0.52 28.35 29.99
C THR A 356 0.31 28.76 28.53
N THR A 357 -0.85 29.32 28.25
CA THR A 357 -1.17 29.94 26.97
C THR A 357 -0.45 31.29 26.81
N ALA A 358 -0.51 31.89 25.63
CA ALA A 358 0.13 33.18 25.34
C ALA A 358 -0.36 34.34 26.26
N ASP A 359 -1.55 34.24 26.82
CA ASP A 359 -2.10 35.20 27.79
C ASP A 359 -1.80 34.89 29.25
N GLY A 360 -1.03 33.81 29.50
CA GLY A 360 -0.59 33.39 30.82
C GLY A 360 -1.59 32.51 31.58
N THR A 361 -2.66 32.03 30.93
CA THR A 361 -3.60 31.10 31.57
C THR A 361 -2.99 29.71 31.64
N GLY A 362 -2.98 29.08 32.81
CA GLY A 362 -2.57 27.69 32.98
C GLY A 362 -3.58 26.74 32.33
N VAL A 363 -3.10 25.81 31.53
CA VAL A 363 -3.96 24.89 30.74
C VAL A 363 -3.51 23.43 30.82
N GLY A 364 -2.50 23.12 31.60
CA GLY A 364 -1.98 21.78 31.77
C GLY A 364 -0.63 21.76 32.49
N ALA A 365 -0.02 20.58 32.54
CA ALA A 365 1.32 20.46 33.13
C ALA A 365 2.13 19.30 32.54
N VAL A 366 3.46 19.43 32.65
CA VAL A 366 4.44 18.40 32.41
C VAL A 366 4.91 17.86 33.76
N MET A 367 4.89 16.53 33.91
CA MET A 367 5.39 15.84 35.10
C MET A 367 6.49 14.87 34.69
N LEU A 368 7.63 14.94 35.36
CA LEU A 368 8.70 13.95 35.23
C LEU A 368 8.82 13.17 36.54
N GLY A 369 8.93 11.86 36.42
CA GLY A 369 9.04 10.97 37.56
C GLY A 369 10.04 9.82 37.33
N MET A 370 10.15 8.96 38.32
CA MET A 370 10.96 7.74 38.27
C MET A 370 10.04 6.54 38.13
N THR A 371 10.39 5.60 37.25
CA THR A 371 9.69 4.32 37.11
C THR A 371 10.18 3.33 38.16
N MET A 372 9.33 2.37 38.53
CA MET A 372 9.73 1.15 39.20
C MET A 372 10.33 0.16 38.20
N ASP A 373 11.02 -0.87 38.72
CA ASP A 373 11.59 -1.91 37.88
C ASP A 373 10.46 -2.72 37.19
N LEU A 374 10.63 -2.99 35.89
CA LEU A 374 9.74 -3.91 35.19
C LEU A 374 9.92 -5.34 35.70
N PRO A 375 8.83 -6.12 35.78
CA PRO A 375 8.94 -7.55 36.00
C PRO A 375 9.80 -8.22 34.92
N GLU A 376 10.74 -9.09 35.32
CA GLU A 376 11.71 -9.72 34.40
C GLU A 376 11.08 -10.48 33.23
N ASP A 377 9.86 -11.02 33.40
CA ASP A 377 9.16 -11.85 32.41
C ASP A 377 7.99 -11.13 31.71
N LEU A 378 7.90 -9.80 31.76
CA LEU A 378 6.78 -9.08 31.18
C LEU A 378 6.90 -9.04 29.64
N PRO A 379 5.91 -9.55 28.89
CA PRO A 379 5.90 -9.42 27.42
C PRO A 379 5.84 -7.94 27.00
N ARG A 380 6.55 -7.61 25.93
CA ARG A 380 6.61 -6.24 25.39
C ARG A 380 5.24 -5.63 25.12
N GLU A 381 4.29 -6.45 24.68
CA GLU A 381 2.88 -6.10 24.43
C GLU A 381 2.11 -5.71 25.69
N ASP A 382 2.63 -6.04 26.88
CA ASP A 382 2.01 -5.74 28.16
C ASP A 382 2.69 -4.56 28.90
N TYR A 383 3.72 -3.91 28.31
CA TYR A 383 4.41 -2.78 28.93
C TYR A 383 3.48 -1.62 29.27
N TYR A 384 2.44 -1.37 28.46
CA TYR A 384 1.42 -0.38 28.77
C TYR A 384 0.64 -0.70 30.05
N LYS A 385 0.44 -1.99 30.36
CA LYS A 385 -0.23 -2.43 31.61
C LYS A 385 0.63 -2.11 32.84
N ALA A 386 1.96 -2.24 32.71
CA ALA A 386 2.89 -1.85 33.75
C ALA A 386 2.87 -0.33 33.95
N ALA A 387 2.89 0.46 32.87
CA ALA A 387 2.77 1.92 32.94
C ALA A 387 1.47 2.36 33.64
N MET A 388 0.34 1.77 33.28
CA MET A 388 -0.95 2.05 33.92
C MET A 388 -0.97 1.63 35.40
N ALA A 389 -0.32 0.50 35.75
CA ALA A 389 -0.24 0.03 37.14
C ALA A 389 0.63 0.97 37.98
N GLU A 390 1.72 1.49 37.43
CA GLU A 390 2.64 2.39 38.13
C GLU A 390 1.96 3.71 38.52
N LEU A 391 1.17 4.28 37.64
CA LEU A 391 0.41 5.51 37.92
C LEU A 391 -0.82 5.29 38.83
N ARG A 392 -1.32 4.06 38.94
CA ARG A 392 -2.40 3.71 39.86
C ARG A 392 -1.99 3.65 41.34
N LEU A 393 -0.70 3.69 41.65
CA LEU A 393 -0.22 3.64 43.01
C LEU A 393 -0.54 4.92 43.81
N SER A 394 -0.91 6.00 43.16
CA SER A 394 -1.45 7.19 43.81
C SER A 394 -2.97 7.11 43.78
N SER A 395 -3.63 7.18 44.94
CA SER A 395 -5.08 7.07 45.12
C SER A 395 -5.88 8.20 44.42
N VAL A 396 -5.25 9.09 43.70
CA VAL A 396 -5.81 10.32 43.16
C VAL A 396 -5.61 10.44 41.64
N MET A 397 -4.73 9.62 41.07
CA MET A 397 -4.35 9.69 39.66
C MET A 397 -4.47 8.31 38.99
N THR A 398 -5.20 8.23 37.93
CA THR A 398 -5.29 7.02 37.09
C THR A 398 -5.14 7.41 35.63
N LEU A 399 -4.44 6.58 34.86
CA LEU A 399 -4.47 6.64 33.39
C LEU A 399 -5.57 5.71 32.90
N GLU A 400 -6.43 6.24 32.05
CA GLU A 400 -7.50 5.49 31.40
C GLU A 400 -7.36 5.61 29.88
N ASN A 401 -8.04 4.76 29.13
CA ASN A 401 -8.14 4.81 27.67
C ASN A 401 -6.78 4.90 26.94
N TYR A 402 -5.74 4.25 27.46
CA TYR A 402 -4.40 4.29 26.89
C TYR A 402 -4.35 3.77 25.45
N THR A 403 -3.90 4.63 24.53
CA THR A 403 -3.69 4.30 23.13
C THR A 403 -2.21 4.44 22.77
N PRO A 404 -1.49 3.34 22.46
CA PRO A 404 -0.10 3.44 22.05
C PRO A 404 0.02 4.22 20.74
N VAL A 405 0.96 5.18 20.71
CA VAL A 405 1.29 5.96 19.52
C VAL A 405 2.55 5.40 18.91
N SER A 406 2.47 4.90 17.68
CA SER A 406 3.64 4.65 16.85
C SER A 406 4.08 5.97 16.23
N SER A 407 4.84 6.79 16.94
CA SER A 407 5.58 7.87 16.31
C SER A 407 6.66 7.24 15.41
N GLY A 408 6.87 7.76 14.20
CA GLY A 408 7.93 7.30 13.29
C GLY A 408 9.35 7.50 13.82
N ASN A 409 9.50 7.98 15.03
CA ASN A 409 10.74 7.95 15.80
C ASN A 409 10.88 6.55 16.39
N SER A 410 11.89 5.85 15.94
CA SER A 410 12.27 4.52 16.39
C SER A 410 12.40 4.47 17.91
N TRP A 411 11.31 4.07 18.57
CA TRP A 411 11.36 3.55 19.93
C TRP A 411 12.00 2.15 19.84
N GLU A 412 13.29 2.15 19.46
CA GLU A 412 14.06 0.92 19.28
C GLU A 412 14.37 0.23 20.60
N LYS A 413 14.13 0.94 21.72
CA LYS A 413 14.37 0.38 23.02
C LYS A 413 13.20 -0.50 23.48
N ALA A 414 13.52 -1.73 23.79
CA ALA A 414 12.56 -2.75 24.20
C ALA A 414 11.80 -2.41 25.51
N THR A 415 12.20 -1.36 26.21
CA THR A 415 11.74 -0.98 27.55
C THR A 415 11.02 0.35 27.61
N ALA A 416 10.77 1.03 26.49
CA ALA A 416 10.04 2.29 26.46
C ALA A 416 8.61 2.09 25.93
N VAL A 417 7.65 2.79 26.52
CA VAL A 417 6.25 2.85 26.11
C VAL A 417 5.80 4.29 26.02
N PHE A 418 5.15 4.61 24.92
CA PHE A 418 4.62 5.93 24.63
C PHE A 418 3.16 5.83 24.19
N GLY A 419 2.30 6.71 24.67
CA GLY A 419 0.90 6.68 24.30
C GLY A 419 0.11 7.94 24.67
N ILE A 420 -1.06 8.06 24.04
CA ILE A 420 -2.10 9.01 24.40
C ILE A 420 -3.02 8.32 25.39
N SER A 421 -3.43 9.05 26.43
CA SER A 421 -4.31 8.55 27.48
C SER A 421 -5.13 9.68 28.07
N ASP A 422 -6.15 9.31 28.83
CA ASP A 422 -6.88 10.25 29.65
C ASP A 422 -6.30 10.18 31.07
N TYR A 423 -5.86 11.32 31.56
CA TYR A 423 -5.39 11.47 32.92
C TYR A 423 -6.53 11.92 33.81
N VAL A 424 -6.95 11.06 34.71
CA VAL A 424 -8.09 11.32 35.57
C VAL A 424 -7.60 11.94 36.87
N LEU A 425 -7.99 13.18 37.11
CA LEU A 425 -7.63 13.96 38.28
C LEU A 425 -8.89 14.30 39.09
N SER A 426 -8.82 14.20 40.41
CA SER A 426 -9.89 14.66 41.29
C SER A 426 -9.83 16.20 41.43
N ASP A 427 -10.87 16.89 41.03
CA ASP A 427 -11.01 18.35 41.16
C ASP A 427 -10.95 18.87 42.61
N GLY A 428 -10.65 18.06 43.56
CA GLY A 428 -10.63 18.42 44.98
C GLY A 428 -9.36 18.03 45.70
N TYR A 429 -8.24 17.91 45.02
CA TYR A 429 -6.96 17.46 45.58
C TYR A 429 -6.52 18.17 46.86
N ALA A 430 -7.06 19.37 47.13
CA ALA A 430 -6.70 20.14 48.32
C ALA A 430 -7.67 20.00 49.50
N SER A 431 -8.87 19.41 49.40
CA SER A 431 -9.79 19.50 50.54
C SER A 431 -10.97 18.53 50.67
N ASN A 432 -11.50 17.81 49.66
CA ASN A 432 -12.65 16.95 49.88
C ASN A 432 -12.87 15.83 48.84
N ALA A 433 -13.23 14.64 49.32
CA ALA A 433 -13.47 13.42 48.58
C ALA A 433 -14.74 13.38 47.69
N GLU A 434 -15.39 14.50 47.45
CA GLU A 434 -16.67 14.60 46.72
C GLU A 434 -16.59 15.37 45.39
N ALA A 435 -15.39 15.82 44.98
CA ALA A 435 -15.26 16.51 43.68
C ALA A 435 -15.38 15.51 42.53
N PRO A 436 -16.08 15.86 41.42
CA PRO A 436 -16.15 15.00 40.26
C PRO A 436 -14.77 14.74 39.66
N LEU A 437 -14.52 13.50 39.26
CA LEU A 437 -13.34 13.16 38.47
C LEU A 437 -13.49 13.79 37.07
N ARG A 438 -12.43 14.44 36.61
CA ARG A 438 -12.34 14.94 35.25
C ARG A 438 -11.27 14.21 34.48
N GLU A 439 -11.57 13.88 33.23
CA GLU A 439 -10.64 13.30 32.30
C GLU A 439 -9.84 14.42 31.64
N HIS A 440 -8.53 14.36 31.76
CA HIS A 440 -7.60 15.29 31.13
C HIS A 440 -6.87 14.59 29.99
N PRO A 441 -6.92 15.10 28.74
CA PRO A 441 -6.18 14.52 27.65
C PRO A 441 -4.67 14.59 27.97
N ALA A 442 -3.99 13.45 27.80
CA ALA A 442 -2.59 13.33 28.20
C ALA A 442 -1.76 12.53 27.21
N VAL A 443 -0.47 12.81 27.22
CA VAL A 443 0.54 12.02 26.52
C VAL A 443 1.57 11.53 27.55
N THR A 444 1.93 10.26 27.47
CA THR A 444 2.85 9.63 28.41
C THR A 444 4.00 8.95 27.71
N GLU A 445 5.17 9.02 28.33
CA GLU A 445 6.35 8.25 27.96
C GLU A 445 6.90 7.56 29.22
N PHE A 446 7.16 6.25 29.10
CA PHE A 446 7.83 5.45 30.13
C PHE A 446 9.09 4.85 29.53
N ASP A 447 10.24 5.12 30.14
CA ASP A 447 11.53 4.53 29.78
C ASP A 447 12.10 3.81 31.02
N TRP A 448 11.84 2.50 31.11
CA TRP A 448 12.32 1.68 32.21
C TRP A 448 13.82 1.42 32.18
N GLU A 449 14.47 1.53 31.01
CA GLU A 449 15.92 1.41 30.91
C GLU A 449 16.62 2.58 31.59
N GLN A 450 16.08 3.78 31.43
CA GLN A 450 16.53 4.97 32.12
C GLN A 450 15.92 5.12 33.53
N GLY A 451 14.86 4.38 33.83
CA GLY A 451 14.12 4.45 35.08
C GLY A 451 13.36 5.76 35.26
N ILE A 452 12.79 6.30 34.19
CA ILE A 452 12.10 7.59 34.18
C ILE A 452 10.81 7.53 33.38
N TYR A 453 9.87 8.43 33.70
CA TYR A 453 8.69 8.67 32.89
C TYR A 453 8.40 10.16 32.71
N ALA A 454 7.68 10.50 31.66
CA ALA A 454 7.10 11.81 31.44
C ALA A 454 5.58 11.65 31.27
N LEU A 455 4.82 12.53 31.91
CA LEU A 455 3.38 12.68 31.73
C LEU A 455 3.11 14.15 31.37
N VAL A 456 2.48 14.39 30.23
CA VAL A 456 2.02 15.71 29.78
C VAL A 456 0.51 15.66 29.71
N TRP A 457 -0.19 16.48 30.45
CA TRP A 457 -1.64 16.53 30.46
C TRP A 457 -2.14 17.95 30.28
N PHE A 458 -3.37 18.09 29.80
CA PHE A 458 -4.02 19.36 29.51
C PHE A 458 -5.42 19.42 30.12
N ASP A 459 -5.91 20.63 30.37
CA ASP A 459 -7.28 20.81 30.77
C ASP A 459 -8.25 20.48 29.60
N PRO A 460 -9.39 19.85 29.89
CA PRO A 460 -10.39 19.57 28.87
C PRO A 460 -10.80 20.82 28.11
N ASP A 461 -10.98 20.67 26.81
CA ASP A 461 -11.40 21.75 25.88
C ASP A 461 -10.45 22.95 25.79
N CYS A 462 -9.23 22.90 26.37
CA CYS A 462 -8.28 24.02 26.29
C CYS A 462 -7.83 24.35 24.86
N PHE A 463 -7.97 23.41 23.93
CA PHE A 463 -7.68 23.58 22.49
C PHE A 463 -8.87 24.09 21.67
N ALA A 464 -10.07 24.19 22.27
CA ALA A 464 -11.27 24.67 21.56
C ALA A 464 -11.12 26.08 20.97
N PRO A 465 -10.41 27.05 21.61
CA PRO A 465 -10.14 28.35 21.01
C PRO A 465 -9.31 28.30 19.73
N LEU A 466 -8.54 27.21 19.53
CA LEU A 466 -7.74 26.96 18.32
C LEU A 466 -8.54 26.23 17.24
N GLY A 467 -9.82 25.92 17.49
CA GLY A 467 -10.68 25.17 16.57
C GLY A 467 -10.37 23.67 16.53
N LEU A 468 -9.68 23.13 17.51
CA LEU A 468 -9.29 21.73 17.61
C LEU A 468 -10.08 21.02 18.73
N THR A 469 -10.36 19.74 18.51
CA THR A 469 -10.79 18.84 19.60
C THR A 469 -9.56 18.35 20.37
N ASP A 470 -9.75 17.97 21.63
CA ASP A 470 -8.66 17.43 22.46
C ASP A 470 -7.97 16.24 21.79
N ALA A 471 -8.70 15.34 21.15
CA ALA A 471 -8.14 14.21 20.41
C ALA A 471 -7.23 14.65 19.24
N GLN A 472 -7.64 15.67 18.47
CA GLN A 472 -6.82 16.21 17.37
C GLN A 472 -5.58 16.94 17.91
N ALA A 473 -5.72 17.64 19.02
CA ALA A 473 -4.60 18.32 19.66
C ALA A 473 -3.59 17.32 20.24
N MET A 474 -4.06 16.26 20.91
CA MET A 474 -3.19 15.22 21.46
C MET A 474 -2.41 14.48 20.37
N GLU A 475 -3.01 14.27 19.21
CA GLU A 475 -2.29 13.71 18.07
C GLU A 475 -1.13 14.62 17.61
N GLN A 476 -1.32 15.95 17.61
CA GLN A 476 -0.26 16.90 17.27
C GLN A 476 0.82 16.97 18.37
N VAL A 477 0.43 16.98 19.64
CA VAL A 477 1.37 16.93 20.77
C VAL A 477 2.21 15.66 20.70
N ALA A 478 1.55 14.51 20.48
CA ALA A 478 2.22 13.22 20.40
C ALA A 478 3.21 13.11 19.24
N GLN A 479 2.89 13.70 18.09
CA GLN A 479 3.81 13.74 16.95
C GLN A 479 5.06 14.57 17.21
N GLY A 480 4.96 15.61 18.02
CA GLY A 480 6.07 16.49 18.39
C GLY A 480 6.81 16.08 19.66
N LEU A 481 6.30 15.09 20.40
CA LEU A 481 6.96 14.59 21.60
C LEU A 481 8.19 13.78 21.18
N GLY A 482 9.36 14.17 21.67
CA GLY A 482 10.60 13.42 21.49
C GLY A 482 10.96 12.59 22.73
N ALA A 483 11.94 11.69 22.58
CA ALA A 483 12.41 10.89 23.69
C ALA A 483 12.94 11.75 24.84
N LEU A 484 12.49 11.45 26.06
CA LEU A 484 13.03 12.07 27.28
C LEU A 484 14.52 11.76 27.41
N ARG A 485 15.35 12.80 27.57
CA ARG A 485 16.79 12.69 27.66
C ARG A 485 17.24 13.19 29.04
N THR A 486 18.09 12.43 29.72
CA THR A 486 18.81 12.90 30.91
C THR A 486 20.09 13.58 30.47
N ALA A 487 20.42 14.71 31.07
CA ALA A 487 21.73 15.32 30.90
C ALA A 487 22.81 14.32 31.36
N GLN A 488 23.81 14.08 30.51
CA GLN A 488 24.94 13.21 30.85
C GLN A 488 25.86 13.88 31.87
#